data_0afbb950cc1a98625a0896ef754f0b9a
#
_entry.id   0afbb950cc1a98625a0896ef754f0b9a
#
_cell.length_a   1.000
_cell.length_b   1.000
_cell.length_c   1.000
_cell.angle_alpha   90.00
_cell.angle_beta   90.00
_cell.angle_gamma   90.00
#
_symmetry.space_group_name_H-M   'P 1'
#
loop_
_entity.id
_entity.type
_entity.pdbx_description
1 polymer ?
#
loop_
_entity_poly.entity_id
_entity_poly.type
_entity_poly.pdbx_seq_one_letter_code
_entity_poly.pdbx_strand_id
1 'polypeptide(L)'
;MKLNKLIAIATISLLSGGISMAQKALNLEDIVAGNVIQTKGVGSMTWLKDGERYSRLENNKQTGGTDIVAYQAKDNSREVIIPSSLLTDKSTGKPIPVRSISWSADNEKVLIYNNTQRVWRYDTRGDYWVLNLKDGALRQLGKGMPESSMMFAKFSPDGTRVAYVSNNNIYVEDIDSGKITQLTKDGSDTIVNGTFDWVYEEEFSCRDGFRWSPDGKHIAYWQSDTKGTGVFDIINNVDSIYAKVIHFPYPKAGTTNSAVKVGYVSSTGGNTTWIAIPGDPRNNYLPRMEFIPESDELFIQQLNRPQNTNKVWIAKISDNSLNNIFTDTDAAWLDTNDNIQWLKDNRYFTWESERSGWRHLYRISRDGKEIQPITKGDFDYISPVGTDLQKGWVYFIASPDNFTQRYLYRAKAFGNGEVERVSPMEQSGQHRYNMSPTGKWAIHTYSNASTPSVIDMVSFPKHQSVRMLEDNAQAKDQYAALGLNPKEFIKVKSGNLTLDAWMIKPVDFDASKKYPVIIEVYGEPASATVQDVWGNGDLWQQYMANQGYIVVSIENRGANTPRGRE
;
A
#
# COMPACT_ATOMS: atom_id res chain seq x y z
N MET A 1 -39.13 57.92 -67.66
CA MET A 1 -39.55 57.56 -66.28
C MET A 1 -39.10 56.16 -65.95
N LYS A 2 -37.98 55.96 -65.36
CA LYS A 2 -37.57 54.68 -64.75
C LYS A 2 -36.71 55.03 -63.50
N LEU A 3 -37.23 54.61 -62.36
CA LEU A 3 -36.67 54.83 -61.01
C LEU A 3 -35.59 53.76 -60.74
N ASN A 4 -34.35 54.11 -60.59
CA ASN A 4 -33.28 53.23 -60.13
C ASN A 4 -33.20 53.26 -58.62
N LYS A 5 -33.45 52.13 -57.99
CA LYS A 5 -33.19 51.89 -56.56
C LYS A 5 -31.72 51.49 -56.36
N LEU A 6 -30.95 52.31 -55.69
CA LEU A 6 -29.66 51.91 -55.14
C LEU A 6 -29.89 51.09 -53.86
N ILE A 7 -29.35 49.89 -53.86
CA ILE A 7 -29.24 49.03 -52.67
C ILE A 7 -27.83 49.25 -52.09
N ALA A 8 -27.76 49.87 -50.92
CA ALA A 8 -26.51 49.96 -50.14
C ALA A 8 -26.35 48.66 -49.35
N ILE A 9 -25.30 47.90 -49.68
CA ILE A 9 -24.87 46.73 -48.87
C ILE A 9 -23.95 47.23 -47.75
N ALA A 10 -24.45 47.21 -46.51
CA ALA A 10 -23.65 47.45 -45.32
C ALA A 10 -22.91 46.17 -44.96
N THR A 11 -21.61 46.16 -45.17
CA THR A 11 -20.73 45.08 -44.73
C THR A 11 -20.48 45.23 -43.23
N ILE A 12 -21.13 44.39 -42.41
CA ILE A 12 -20.82 44.30 -40.96
C ILE A 12 -19.59 43.41 -40.82
N SER A 13 -18.44 44.03 -40.54
CA SER A 13 -17.23 43.34 -40.13
C SER A 13 -17.41 42.88 -38.68
N LEU A 14 -17.71 41.62 -38.47
CA LEU A 14 -17.63 40.94 -37.17
C LEU A 14 -16.13 40.87 -36.78
N LEU A 15 -15.67 41.80 -35.97
CA LEU A 15 -14.45 41.67 -35.18
C LEU A 15 -14.72 40.56 -34.16
N SER A 16 -14.27 39.33 -34.45
CA SER A 16 -14.09 38.29 -33.46
C SER A 16 -12.93 38.69 -32.56
N GLY A 17 -13.21 39.47 -31.54
CA GLY A 17 -12.31 39.69 -30.44
C GLY A 17 -12.17 38.35 -29.70
N GLY A 18 -11.14 37.60 -30.04
CA GLY A 18 -10.71 36.50 -29.18
C GLY A 18 -10.41 37.06 -27.80
N ILE A 19 -11.21 36.69 -26.82
CA ILE A 19 -10.87 36.90 -25.42
C ILE A 19 -9.61 36.06 -25.17
N SER A 20 -8.44 36.68 -25.31
CA SER A 20 -7.19 36.16 -24.79
C SER A 20 -7.38 36.12 -23.28
N MET A 21 -7.78 35.03 -22.72
CA MET A 21 -7.67 34.81 -21.27
C MET A 21 -6.19 34.95 -20.94
N ALA A 22 -5.85 36.01 -20.20
CA ALA A 22 -4.48 36.21 -19.74
C ALA A 22 -4.07 34.92 -19.01
N GLN A 23 -3.05 34.24 -19.53
CA GLN A 23 -2.48 33.04 -18.93
C GLN A 23 -2.09 33.39 -17.49
N LYS A 24 -2.65 32.67 -16.51
CA LYS A 24 -2.30 32.87 -15.11
C LYS A 24 -0.85 32.46 -14.93
N ALA A 25 0.03 33.40 -14.67
CA ALA A 25 1.44 33.11 -14.41
C ALA A 25 1.56 32.23 -13.14
N LEU A 26 2.33 31.17 -13.22
CA LEU A 26 2.71 30.40 -12.04
C LEU A 26 3.55 31.27 -11.13
N ASN A 27 3.20 31.33 -9.84
CA ASN A 27 4.05 31.90 -8.81
C ASN A 27 4.38 30.87 -7.74
N LEU A 28 5.49 31.06 -7.07
CA LEU A 28 6.03 30.10 -6.12
C LEU A 28 5.14 29.99 -4.87
N GLU A 29 4.59 31.13 -4.42
CA GLU A 29 3.74 31.20 -3.22
C GLU A 29 2.47 30.33 -3.40
N ASP A 30 1.78 30.46 -4.54
CA ASP A 30 0.59 29.65 -4.85
C ASP A 30 0.94 28.16 -4.98
N ILE A 31 2.09 27.82 -5.56
CA ILE A 31 2.57 26.42 -5.69
C ILE A 31 2.79 25.82 -4.30
N VAL A 32 3.54 26.51 -3.44
CA VAL A 32 3.86 26.04 -2.08
C VAL A 32 2.60 25.96 -1.21
N ALA A 33 1.68 26.91 -1.37
CA ALA A 33 0.40 26.90 -0.66
C ALA A 33 -0.60 25.84 -1.20
N GLY A 34 -0.30 25.18 -2.33
CA GLY A 34 -1.19 24.18 -2.95
C GLY A 34 -2.45 24.78 -3.57
N ASN A 35 -2.44 26.07 -3.95
CA ASN A 35 -3.62 26.81 -4.41
C ASN A 35 -3.80 26.82 -5.94
N VAL A 36 -2.88 26.22 -6.70
CA VAL A 36 -2.89 26.31 -8.17
C VAL A 36 -3.87 25.32 -8.78
N ILE A 37 -3.77 24.04 -8.40
CA ILE A 37 -4.61 22.95 -8.88
C ILE A 37 -5.09 22.17 -7.66
N GLN A 38 -6.39 21.93 -7.60
CA GLN A 38 -7.00 21.18 -6.52
C GLN A 38 -7.63 19.86 -7.04
N THR A 39 -6.96 18.75 -6.78
CA THR A 39 -7.50 17.43 -7.06
C THR A 39 -8.30 16.90 -5.88
N LYS A 40 -9.36 16.16 -6.17
CA LYS A 40 -10.21 15.49 -5.19
C LYS A 40 -9.96 13.98 -5.25
N GLY A 41 -10.04 13.34 -4.10
CA GLY A 41 -10.09 11.89 -3.97
C GLY A 41 -11.43 11.43 -3.45
N VAL A 42 -11.67 10.13 -3.50
CA VAL A 42 -12.92 9.53 -3.02
C VAL A 42 -12.87 9.11 -1.54
N GLY A 43 -11.74 9.35 -0.87
CA GLY A 43 -11.51 8.90 0.50
C GLY A 43 -11.25 7.39 0.61
N SER A 44 -11.08 6.91 1.83
CA SER A 44 -10.86 5.49 2.09
C SER A 44 -12.14 4.68 1.88
N MET A 45 -12.06 3.60 1.12
CA MET A 45 -13.12 2.64 0.85
C MET A 45 -12.63 1.23 1.16
N THR A 46 -13.34 0.51 2.01
CA THR A 46 -12.98 -0.85 2.42
C THR A 46 -14.07 -1.82 1.96
N TRP A 47 -13.70 -2.80 1.13
CA TRP A 47 -14.64 -3.83 0.69
C TRP A 47 -15.16 -4.65 1.86
N LEU A 48 -16.46 -4.91 1.85
CA LEU A 48 -17.07 -5.91 2.73
C LEU A 48 -16.83 -7.32 2.15
N LYS A 49 -16.97 -8.33 2.98
CA LYS A 49 -16.69 -9.73 2.61
C LYS A 49 -17.57 -10.25 1.47
N ASP A 50 -18.79 -9.71 1.32
CA ASP A 50 -19.69 -10.06 0.24
C ASP A 50 -19.14 -9.68 -1.14
N GLY A 51 -18.16 -8.74 -1.20
CA GLY A 51 -17.56 -8.24 -2.43
C GLY A 51 -18.51 -7.47 -3.34
N GLU A 52 -19.73 -7.19 -2.88
CA GLU A 52 -20.74 -6.39 -3.57
C GLU A 52 -20.87 -4.99 -2.98
N ARG A 53 -20.42 -4.80 -1.73
CA ARG A 53 -20.48 -3.55 -0.99
C ARG A 53 -19.10 -3.14 -0.49
N TYR A 54 -18.92 -1.84 -0.34
CA TYR A 54 -17.77 -1.26 0.37
C TYR A 54 -18.25 -0.31 1.46
N SER A 55 -17.47 -0.18 2.53
CA SER A 55 -17.76 0.73 3.64
C SER A 55 -16.90 1.99 3.59
N ARG A 56 -17.44 3.07 4.15
CA ARG A 56 -16.77 4.36 4.38
C ARG A 56 -17.06 4.85 5.79
N LEU A 57 -16.16 5.65 6.32
CA LEU A 57 -16.37 6.43 7.54
C LEU A 57 -16.91 7.81 7.12
N GLU A 58 -18.06 8.18 7.67
CA GLU A 58 -18.73 9.46 7.37
C GLU A 58 -19.02 10.25 8.65
N ASN A 59 -18.66 11.53 8.65
CA ASN A 59 -18.98 12.40 9.77
C ASN A 59 -20.49 12.68 9.85
N ASN A 60 -21.10 12.36 10.97
CA ASN A 60 -22.47 12.68 11.27
C ASN A 60 -22.55 14.07 11.93
N LYS A 61 -23.05 15.06 11.19
CA LYS A 61 -23.12 16.45 11.66
C LYS A 61 -24.10 16.65 12.83
N GLN A 62 -25.07 15.77 13.04
CA GLN A 62 -26.06 15.88 14.11
C GLN A 62 -25.49 15.41 15.45
N THR A 63 -24.70 14.34 15.43
CA THR A 63 -24.11 13.74 16.64
C THR A 63 -22.68 14.21 16.89
N GLY A 64 -22.01 14.77 15.89
CA GLY A 64 -20.56 15.07 15.92
C GLY A 64 -19.67 13.82 15.86
N GLY A 65 -20.26 12.62 15.70
CA GLY A 65 -19.58 11.35 15.62
C GLY A 65 -19.37 10.86 14.19
N THR A 66 -18.95 9.60 14.04
CA THR A 66 -18.68 8.94 12.76
C THR A 66 -19.68 7.81 12.54
N ASP A 67 -20.41 7.84 11.44
CA ASP A 67 -21.20 6.70 10.96
C ASP A 67 -20.32 5.79 10.10
N ILE A 68 -20.54 4.47 10.16
CA ILE A 68 -19.99 3.52 9.21
C ILE A 68 -21.08 3.19 8.20
N VAL A 69 -20.82 3.53 6.95
CA VAL A 69 -21.81 3.50 5.87
C VAL A 69 -21.37 2.51 4.80
N ALA A 70 -22.26 1.62 4.42
CA ALA A 70 -22.05 0.72 3.28
C ALA A 70 -22.66 1.30 2.00
N TYR A 71 -21.99 1.05 0.88
CA TYR A 71 -22.43 1.42 -0.45
C TYR A 71 -22.41 0.20 -1.38
N GLN A 72 -23.47 0.01 -2.15
CA GLN A 72 -23.49 -0.99 -3.20
C GLN A 72 -22.55 -0.57 -4.35
N ALA A 73 -21.70 -1.49 -4.82
CA ALA A 73 -20.81 -1.24 -5.95
C ALA A 73 -21.59 -0.90 -7.22
N LYS A 74 -22.69 -1.61 -7.46
CA LYS A 74 -23.50 -1.52 -8.69
C LYS A 74 -24.18 -0.16 -8.87
N ASP A 75 -24.86 0.35 -7.85
CA ASP A 75 -25.80 1.47 -7.99
C ASP A 75 -25.61 2.59 -6.94
N ASN A 76 -24.62 2.43 -6.05
CA ASN A 76 -24.35 3.37 -4.96
C ASN A 76 -25.46 3.53 -3.91
N SER A 77 -26.39 2.59 -3.84
CA SER A 77 -27.38 2.63 -2.75
C SER A 77 -26.66 2.58 -1.40
N ARG A 78 -27.07 3.49 -0.50
CA ARG A 78 -26.41 3.82 0.75
C ARG A 78 -27.16 3.24 1.93
N GLU A 79 -26.46 2.62 2.86
CA GLU A 79 -26.99 2.07 4.11
C GLU A 79 -26.08 2.44 5.27
N VAL A 80 -26.62 3.01 6.35
CA VAL A 80 -25.84 3.18 7.60
C VAL A 80 -25.81 1.85 8.33
N ILE A 81 -24.67 1.17 8.31
CA ILE A 81 -24.52 -0.14 8.94
C ILE A 81 -24.15 -0.05 10.43
N ILE A 82 -23.47 1.03 10.84
CA ILE A 82 -23.21 1.35 12.25
C ILE A 82 -23.41 2.86 12.44
N PRO A 83 -24.49 3.28 13.08
CA PRO A 83 -24.71 4.69 13.38
C PRO A 83 -23.78 5.16 14.51
N SER A 84 -23.36 6.41 14.45
CA SER A 84 -22.49 7.05 15.44
C SER A 84 -23.03 7.00 16.88
N SER A 85 -24.33 6.84 17.06
CA SER A 85 -24.94 6.64 18.38
C SER A 85 -24.48 5.35 19.08
N LEU A 86 -24.12 4.31 18.32
CA LEU A 86 -23.49 3.09 18.86
C LEU A 86 -22.01 3.28 19.19
N LEU A 87 -21.36 4.30 18.63
CA LEU A 87 -19.97 4.66 18.83
C LEU A 87 -19.83 5.82 19.84
N THR A 88 -20.66 5.81 20.87
CA THR A 88 -20.66 6.82 21.93
C THR A 88 -20.29 6.16 23.25
N ASP A 89 -19.24 6.67 23.89
CA ASP A 89 -18.84 6.24 25.23
C ASP A 89 -19.92 6.62 26.24
N LYS A 90 -20.58 5.62 26.82
CA LYS A 90 -21.68 5.81 27.79
C LYS A 90 -21.23 6.48 29.08
N SER A 91 -19.97 6.42 29.45
CA SER A 91 -19.43 7.03 30.66
C SER A 91 -19.25 8.54 30.53
N THR A 92 -18.95 9.02 29.35
CA THR A 92 -18.69 10.43 29.05
C THR A 92 -19.79 11.09 28.24
N GLY A 93 -20.67 10.30 27.60
CA GLY A 93 -21.69 10.76 26.67
C GLY A 93 -21.12 11.33 25.36
N LYS A 94 -19.84 11.12 25.08
CA LYS A 94 -19.17 11.66 23.90
C LYS A 94 -18.95 10.59 22.82
N PRO A 95 -19.09 10.94 21.54
CA PRO A 95 -18.69 10.05 20.45
C PRO A 95 -17.21 9.69 20.57
N ILE A 96 -16.85 8.41 20.35
CA ILE A 96 -15.46 8.01 20.24
C ILE A 96 -14.95 8.35 18.83
N PRO A 97 -13.76 8.95 18.70
CA PRO A 97 -13.13 9.12 17.40
C PRO A 97 -12.88 7.77 16.74
N VAL A 98 -13.02 7.68 15.43
CA VAL A 98 -12.76 6.46 14.66
C VAL A 98 -11.62 6.73 13.67
N ARG A 99 -10.46 6.12 13.91
CA ARG A 99 -9.33 6.17 12.97
C ARG A 99 -9.45 5.07 11.91
N SER A 100 -9.72 3.86 12.35
CA SER A 100 -9.98 2.70 11.50
C SER A 100 -10.82 1.66 12.24
N ILE A 101 -11.35 0.71 11.47
CA ILE A 101 -12.12 -0.41 11.99
C ILE A 101 -11.63 -1.72 11.40
N SER A 102 -11.86 -2.82 12.13
CA SER A 102 -11.75 -4.18 11.60
C SER A 102 -12.91 -5.05 12.10
N TRP A 103 -13.34 -6.00 11.26
CA TRP A 103 -14.47 -6.86 11.52
C TRP A 103 -14.02 -8.18 12.13
N SER A 104 -14.81 -8.73 13.04
CA SER A 104 -14.68 -10.14 13.44
C SER A 104 -15.00 -11.07 12.25
N ALA A 105 -14.57 -12.33 12.34
CA ALA A 105 -14.75 -13.28 11.26
C ALA A 105 -16.23 -13.54 10.89
N ASP A 106 -17.13 -13.49 11.88
CA ASP A 106 -18.58 -13.62 11.74
C ASP A 106 -19.31 -12.33 11.37
N ASN A 107 -18.61 -11.18 11.31
CA ASN A 107 -19.15 -9.83 11.15
C ASN A 107 -20.12 -9.38 12.27
N GLU A 108 -20.11 -10.01 13.44
CA GLU A 108 -20.97 -9.66 14.57
C GLU A 108 -20.35 -8.61 15.50
N LYS A 109 -19.01 -8.41 15.39
CA LYS A 109 -18.29 -7.42 16.19
C LYS A 109 -17.39 -6.56 15.33
N VAL A 110 -17.13 -5.35 15.81
CA VAL A 110 -16.22 -4.39 15.19
C VAL A 110 -15.18 -3.94 16.20
N LEU A 111 -13.92 -4.05 15.83
CA LEU A 111 -12.81 -3.47 16.56
C LEU A 111 -12.56 -2.06 16.02
N ILE A 112 -12.54 -1.07 16.90
CA ILE A 112 -12.37 0.34 16.57
C ILE A 112 -11.03 0.79 17.13
N TYR A 113 -10.21 1.42 16.29
CA TYR A 113 -8.91 1.98 16.63
C TYR A 113 -8.99 3.50 16.69
N ASN A 114 -8.50 4.08 17.78
CA ASN A 114 -8.52 5.52 18.00
C ASN A 114 -7.36 6.00 18.87
N ASN A 115 -7.37 7.29 19.26
CA ASN A 115 -6.39 7.92 20.15
C ASN A 115 -4.96 7.56 19.77
N THR A 116 -4.65 7.71 18.47
CA THR A 116 -3.42 7.18 17.88
C THR A 116 -2.20 8.02 18.20
N GLN A 117 -1.06 7.36 18.38
CA GLN A 117 0.26 7.98 18.48
C GLN A 117 1.19 7.45 17.39
N ARG A 118 1.98 8.37 16.85
CA ARG A 118 2.99 8.03 15.86
C ARG A 118 4.15 7.28 16.49
N VAL A 119 4.54 6.17 15.84
CA VAL A 119 5.79 5.45 16.07
C VAL A 119 6.54 5.48 14.74
N TRP A 120 7.72 6.07 14.69
CA TRP A 120 8.47 6.30 13.45
C TRP A 120 7.62 7.02 12.38
N ARG A 121 7.24 6.32 11.31
CA ARG A 121 6.47 6.87 10.19
C ARG A 121 4.95 6.71 10.32
N TYR A 122 4.47 5.81 11.21
CA TYR A 122 3.08 5.38 11.25
C TYR A 122 2.43 5.57 12.61
N ASP A 123 1.11 5.75 12.61
CA ASP A 123 0.29 5.77 13.81
C ASP A 123 0.01 4.32 14.24
N THR A 124 0.97 3.67 14.91
CA THR A 124 0.87 2.24 15.29
C THR A 124 0.47 2.00 16.73
N ARG A 125 0.54 3.00 17.60
CA ARG A 125 0.05 2.97 18.98
C ARG A 125 -1.29 3.68 19.08
N GLY A 126 -2.18 3.19 19.96
CA GLY A 126 -3.47 3.81 20.21
C GLY A 126 -4.28 3.04 21.21
N ASP A 127 -5.57 3.37 21.28
CA ASP A 127 -6.57 2.69 22.08
C ASP A 127 -7.51 1.91 21.18
N TYR A 128 -8.12 0.88 21.73
CA TYR A 128 -9.04 0.01 21.01
C TYR A 128 -10.34 -0.20 21.76
N TRP A 129 -11.43 -0.26 20.99
CA TRP A 129 -12.77 -0.54 21.47
C TRP A 129 -13.38 -1.69 20.68
N VAL A 130 -14.24 -2.47 21.32
CA VAL A 130 -15.06 -3.49 20.66
C VAL A 130 -16.52 -3.07 20.76
N LEU A 131 -17.18 -3.03 19.60
CA LEU A 131 -18.63 -2.91 19.49
C LEU A 131 -19.21 -4.29 19.14
N ASN A 132 -20.13 -4.79 19.96
CA ASN A 132 -20.94 -5.95 19.64
C ASN A 132 -22.23 -5.47 18.95
N LEU A 133 -22.46 -5.92 17.71
CA LEU A 133 -23.61 -5.48 16.91
C LEU A 133 -24.93 -6.14 17.31
N LYS A 134 -24.89 -7.27 18.02
CA LYS A 134 -26.12 -7.97 18.46
C LYS A 134 -26.87 -7.21 19.56
N ASP A 135 -26.13 -6.61 20.46
CA ASP A 135 -26.70 -5.93 21.64
C ASP A 135 -26.31 -4.44 21.74
N GLY A 136 -25.49 -3.95 20.84
CA GLY A 136 -24.98 -2.56 20.82
C GLY A 136 -24.02 -2.26 21.98
N ALA A 137 -23.45 -3.27 22.63
CA ALA A 137 -22.48 -3.08 23.70
C ALA A 137 -21.15 -2.57 23.14
N LEU A 138 -20.72 -1.38 23.60
CA LEU A 138 -19.43 -0.78 23.27
C LEU A 138 -18.52 -0.83 24.50
N ARG A 139 -17.32 -1.37 24.34
CA ARG A 139 -16.36 -1.54 25.42
C ARG A 139 -14.95 -1.19 25.00
N GLN A 140 -14.24 -0.42 25.84
CA GLN A 140 -12.80 -0.19 25.68
C GLN A 140 -12.01 -1.41 26.13
N LEU A 141 -11.02 -1.80 25.35
CA LEU A 141 -10.06 -2.87 25.66
C LEU A 141 -8.88 -2.32 26.49
N GLY A 142 -8.09 -3.24 27.05
CA GLY A 142 -6.85 -2.91 27.74
C GLY A 142 -7.05 -2.20 29.07
N LYS A 143 -8.03 -2.60 29.87
CA LYS A 143 -8.23 -2.01 31.21
C LYS A 143 -6.95 -2.05 32.04
N GLY A 144 -6.44 -0.87 32.43
CA GLY A 144 -5.20 -0.73 33.19
C GLY A 144 -3.93 -0.62 32.33
N MET A 145 -4.03 -0.70 31.00
CA MET A 145 -2.94 -0.36 30.11
C MET A 145 -2.75 1.16 30.03
N PRO A 146 -1.52 1.65 29.81
CA PRO A 146 -1.30 3.07 29.55
C PRO A 146 -2.10 3.54 28.32
N GLU A 147 -2.56 4.80 28.36
CA GLU A 147 -3.24 5.43 27.24
C GLU A 147 -2.37 5.40 25.97
N SER A 148 -3.01 5.13 24.83
CA SER A 148 -2.34 5.06 23.52
C SER A 148 -1.14 4.10 23.46
N SER A 149 -1.16 3.02 24.24
CA SER A 149 -0.02 2.08 24.32
C SER A 149 -0.24 0.78 23.55
N MET A 150 -1.47 0.48 23.15
CA MET A 150 -1.77 -0.79 22.46
C MET A 150 -1.46 -0.71 20.97
N MET A 151 -1.01 -1.85 20.42
CA MET A 151 -0.62 -1.98 19.01
C MET A 151 -1.24 -3.24 18.42
N PHE A 152 -1.65 -3.15 17.16
CA PHE A 152 -2.01 -4.29 16.28
C PHE A 152 -3.10 -5.20 16.84
N ALA A 153 -4.09 -4.66 17.55
CA ALA A 153 -5.15 -5.47 18.11
C ALA A 153 -5.92 -6.24 17.01
N LYS A 154 -6.17 -7.53 17.26
CA LYS A 154 -6.84 -8.45 16.32
C LYS A 154 -7.77 -9.42 17.04
N PHE A 155 -8.95 -9.63 16.47
CA PHE A 155 -9.83 -10.70 16.92
C PHE A 155 -9.19 -12.08 16.77
N SER A 156 -9.51 -12.97 17.72
CA SER A 156 -9.35 -14.41 17.49
C SER A 156 -10.26 -14.88 16.35
N PRO A 157 -9.96 -16.00 15.67
CA PRO A 157 -10.80 -16.54 14.58
C PRO A 157 -12.27 -16.76 14.96
N ASP A 158 -12.55 -17.10 16.21
CA ASP A 158 -13.89 -17.29 16.75
C ASP A 158 -14.58 -15.99 17.22
N GLY A 159 -13.86 -14.84 17.15
CA GLY A 159 -14.39 -13.53 17.55
C GLY A 159 -14.66 -13.35 19.03
N THR A 160 -14.19 -14.26 19.91
CA THR A 160 -14.45 -14.20 21.37
C THR A 160 -13.37 -13.43 22.13
N ARG A 161 -12.18 -13.30 21.58
CA ARG A 161 -11.01 -12.67 22.21
C ARG A 161 -10.34 -11.67 21.26
N VAL A 162 -9.54 -10.78 21.83
CA VAL A 162 -8.67 -9.86 21.10
C VAL A 162 -7.24 -10.01 21.62
N ALA A 163 -6.27 -10.18 20.72
CA ALA A 163 -4.85 -10.10 21.06
C ALA A 163 -4.29 -8.75 20.65
N TYR A 164 -3.35 -8.21 21.43
CA TYR A 164 -2.65 -6.96 21.16
C TYR A 164 -1.27 -6.94 21.81
N VAL A 165 -0.44 -6.00 21.37
CA VAL A 165 0.86 -5.70 21.99
C VAL A 165 0.75 -4.45 22.83
N SER A 166 1.38 -4.45 24.02
CA SER A 166 1.61 -3.26 24.84
C SER A 166 2.92 -3.43 25.58
N ASN A 167 3.73 -2.37 25.65
CA ASN A 167 5.04 -2.37 26.34
C ASN A 167 5.91 -3.60 25.97
N ASN A 168 6.03 -3.85 24.67
CA ASN A 168 6.83 -4.95 24.11
C ASN A 168 6.43 -6.36 24.59
N ASN A 169 5.18 -6.53 25.03
CA ASN A 169 4.60 -7.81 25.40
C ASN A 169 3.25 -8.04 24.74
N ILE A 170 2.91 -9.32 24.56
CA ILE A 170 1.67 -9.77 23.92
C ILE A 170 0.64 -10.11 25.01
N TYR A 171 -0.59 -9.66 24.79
CA TYR A 171 -1.73 -9.89 25.66
C TYR A 171 -2.89 -10.46 24.86
N VAL A 172 -3.74 -11.25 25.51
CA VAL A 172 -5.03 -11.69 25.01
C VAL A 172 -6.11 -11.28 26.01
N GLU A 173 -7.15 -10.64 25.53
CA GLU A 173 -8.30 -10.22 26.32
C GLU A 173 -9.55 -10.95 25.85
N ASP A 174 -10.28 -11.55 26.78
CA ASP A 174 -11.59 -12.13 26.57
C ASP A 174 -12.64 -11.01 26.53
N ILE A 175 -13.42 -10.95 25.45
CA ILE A 175 -14.33 -9.84 25.19
C ILE A 175 -15.47 -9.80 26.21
N ASP A 176 -16.02 -10.91 26.61
CA ASP A 176 -17.20 -10.95 27.49
C ASP A 176 -16.82 -10.69 28.94
N SER A 177 -15.82 -11.40 29.46
CA SER A 177 -15.39 -11.29 30.85
C SER A 177 -14.46 -10.10 31.14
N GLY A 178 -13.75 -9.61 30.13
CA GLY A 178 -12.69 -8.61 30.27
C GLY A 178 -11.41 -9.13 30.92
N LYS A 179 -11.25 -10.44 31.00
CA LYS A 179 -10.04 -11.05 31.55
C LYS A 179 -8.89 -10.85 30.58
N ILE A 180 -7.82 -10.20 31.06
CA ILE A 180 -6.57 -10.02 30.32
C ILE A 180 -5.58 -11.08 30.74
N THR A 181 -5.00 -11.78 29.77
CA THR A 181 -3.92 -12.77 29.96
C THR A 181 -2.66 -12.26 29.29
N GLN A 182 -1.60 -12.03 30.03
CA GLN A 182 -0.29 -11.68 29.49
C GLN A 182 0.42 -12.94 29.01
N LEU A 183 0.77 -13.02 27.73
CA LEU A 183 1.41 -14.19 27.12
C LEU A 183 2.92 -14.15 27.20
N THR A 184 3.55 -12.98 27.03
CA THR A 184 5.00 -12.77 27.15
C THR A 184 5.29 -11.83 28.32
N LYS A 185 6.43 -12.01 29.01
CA LYS A 185 6.73 -11.24 30.25
C LYS A 185 8.14 -10.65 30.26
N ASP A 186 8.92 -10.90 29.22
CA ASP A 186 10.32 -10.52 29.10
C ASP A 186 10.53 -9.26 28.24
N GLY A 187 9.44 -8.64 27.78
CA GLY A 187 9.46 -7.37 27.05
C GLY A 187 10.18 -6.28 27.85
N SER A 188 11.11 -5.59 27.20
CA SER A 188 11.97 -4.55 27.77
C SER A 188 12.44 -3.60 26.67
N ASP A 189 13.34 -2.67 26.98
CA ASP A 189 13.95 -1.78 25.99
C ASP A 189 14.78 -2.53 24.93
N THR A 190 15.21 -3.74 25.24
CA THR A 190 16.04 -4.57 24.34
C THR A 190 15.36 -5.85 23.86
N ILE A 191 14.32 -6.31 24.53
CA ILE A 191 13.52 -7.47 24.11
C ILE A 191 12.15 -7.00 23.66
N VAL A 192 11.85 -7.23 22.39
CA VAL A 192 10.62 -6.76 21.73
C VAL A 192 9.81 -7.97 21.26
N ASN A 193 8.61 -8.18 21.83
CA ASN A 193 7.70 -9.27 21.46
C ASN A 193 6.49 -8.74 20.69
N GLY A 194 6.17 -9.37 19.57
CA GLY A 194 4.95 -9.12 18.82
C GLY A 194 4.92 -7.79 18.04
N THR A 195 6.04 -7.10 18.00
CA THR A 195 6.35 -5.96 17.13
C THR A 195 7.83 -6.02 16.76
N PHE A 196 8.38 -4.98 16.14
CA PHE A 196 9.72 -5.01 15.58
C PHE A 196 10.55 -3.81 16.01
N ASP A 197 11.87 -3.92 15.81
CA ASP A 197 12.80 -2.79 15.88
C ASP A 197 12.68 -1.92 14.61
N TRP A 198 13.39 -0.79 14.63
CA TRP A 198 13.34 0.17 13.54
C TRP A 198 13.77 -0.44 12.20
N VAL A 199 14.79 -1.29 12.17
CA VAL A 199 15.35 -1.82 10.92
C VAL A 199 14.38 -2.81 10.23
N TYR A 200 13.71 -3.65 10.98
CA TYR A 200 12.69 -4.54 10.42
C TYR A 200 11.47 -3.75 9.93
N GLU A 201 11.10 -2.67 10.62
CA GLU A 201 10.02 -1.79 10.14
C GLU A 201 10.42 -1.07 8.84
N GLU A 202 11.60 -0.48 8.77
CA GLU A 202 12.06 0.33 7.64
C GLU A 202 12.39 -0.54 6.41
N GLU A 203 13.18 -1.61 6.58
CA GLU A 203 13.71 -2.39 5.47
C GLU A 203 12.76 -3.50 4.98
N PHE A 204 11.96 -4.06 5.88
CA PHE A 204 11.05 -5.16 5.55
C PHE A 204 9.57 -4.81 5.70
N SER A 205 9.23 -3.57 6.04
CA SER A 205 7.86 -3.14 6.33
C SER A 205 7.16 -3.97 7.42
N CYS A 206 7.94 -4.55 8.34
CA CYS A 206 7.47 -5.36 9.45
C CYS A 206 7.05 -4.47 10.62
N ARG A 207 5.79 -4.47 10.99
CA ARG A 207 5.26 -3.73 12.15
C ARG A 207 4.47 -4.63 13.08
N ASP A 208 3.55 -5.38 12.53
CA ASP A 208 2.65 -6.31 13.19
C ASP A 208 3.30 -7.68 13.36
N GLY A 209 3.79 -7.95 14.55
CA GLY A 209 4.69 -9.06 14.86
C GLY A 209 4.04 -10.28 15.51
N PHE A 210 2.73 -10.53 15.34
CA PHE A 210 2.10 -11.76 15.83
C PHE A 210 0.94 -12.22 14.96
N ARG A 211 0.61 -13.52 15.04
CA ARG A 211 -0.46 -14.16 14.25
C ARG A 211 -1.26 -15.12 15.13
N TRP A 212 -2.58 -15.06 15.02
CA TRP A 212 -3.45 -16.09 15.56
C TRP A 212 -3.36 -17.38 14.73
N SER A 213 -3.30 -18.55 15.39
CA SER A 213 -3.54 -19.82 14.70
C SER A 213 -4.99 -19.88 14.20
N PRO A 214 -5.27 -20.57 13.06
CA PRO A 214 -6.63 -20.69 12.52
C PRO A 214 -7.67 -21.25 13.50
N ASP A 215 -7.25 -22.09 14.44
CA ASP A 215 -8.11 -22.65 15.49
C ASP A 215 -8.20 -21.77 16.76
N GLY A 216 -7.51 -20.63 16.79
CA GLY A 216 -7.50 -19.68 17.91
C GLY A 216 -6.80 -20.18 19.17
N LYS A 217 -6.11 -21.33 19.14
CA LYS A 217 -5.46 -21.89 20.34
C LYS A 217 -4.07 -21.35 20.62
N HIS A 218 -3.39 -20.83 19.60
CA HIS A 218 -2.03 -20.33 19.70
C HIS A 218 -1.87 -18.93 19.12
N ILE A 219 -0.86 -18.24 19.61
CA ILE A 219 -0.28 -17.02 19.02
C ILE A 219 1.15 -17.36 18.59
N ALA A 220 1.43 -17.26 17.29
CA ALA A 220 2.78 -17.25 16.77
C ALA A 220 3.30 -15.81 16.71
N TYR A 221 4.57 -15.57 17.05
CA TYR A 221 5.10 -14.23 17.13
C TYR A 221 6.61 -14.17 16.92
N TRP A 222 7.06 -12.97 16.54
CA TRP A 222 8.48 -12.63 16.51
C TRP A 222 8.93 -12.05 17.83
N GLN A 223 10.15 -12.42 18.23
CA GLN A 223 10.91 -11.74 19.27
C GLN A 223 12.19 -11.20 18.68
N SER A 224 12.45 -9.91 18.89
CA SER A 224 13.72 -9.25 18.56
C SER A 224 14.51 -8.98 19.83
N ASP A 225 15.79 -9.40 19.87
CA ASP A 225 16.76 -9.02 20.90
C ASP A 225 17.75 -8.02 20.30
N THR A 226 17.60 -6.75 20.68
CA THR A 226 18.42 -5.64 20.19
C THR A 226 19.70 -5.42 20.99
N LYS A 227 19.98 -6.26 21.99
CA LYS A 227 21.19 -6.15 22.81
C LYS A 227 22.45 -6.27 21.96
N GLY A 228 23.34 -5.30 22.05
CA GLY A 228 24.57 -5.26 21.27
C GLY A 228 24.42 -4.62 19.88
N THR A 229 23.21 -4.23 19.46
CA THR A 229 22.99 -3.38 18.30
C THR A 229 23.42 -1.95 18.61
N GLY A 230 24.07 -1.27 17.67
CA GLY A 230 24.45 0.13 17.82
C GLY A 230 23.22 1.03 18.06
N VAL A 231 23.39 2.10 18.81
CA VAL A 231 22.33 3.07 19.12
C VAL A 231 22.50 4.31 18.26
N PHE A 232 21.41 4.82 17.72
CA PHE A 232 21.34 6.08 17.00
C PHE A 232 20.53 7.09 17.82
N ASP A 233 20.96 8.36 17.79
CA ASP A 233 20.36 9.44 18.54
C ASP A 233 19.68 10.43 17.60
N ILE A 234 18.38 10.65 17.80
CA ILE A 234 17.64 11.74 17.16
C ILE A 234 17.45 12.86 18.17
N ILE A 235 17.81 14.07 17.79
CA ILE A 235 17.59 15.26 18.60
C ILE A 235 16.24 15.87 18.22
N ASN A 236 15.27 15.80 19.13
CA ASN A 236 13.99 16.47 19.00
C ASN A 236 14.07 17.85 19.69
N ASN A 237 14.11 18.90 18.89
CA ASN A 237 14.22 20.29 19.33
C ASN A 237 12.97 21.14 18.97
N VAL A 238 11.84 20.49 18.61
CA VAL A 238 10.61 21.18 18.19
C VAL A 238 9.48 21.10 19.21
N ASP A 239 9.45 20.06 20.07
CA ASP A 239 8.32 19.81 20.97
C ASP A 239 8.47 20.48 22.34
N SER A 240 9.64 21.04 22.66
CA SER A 240 9.90 21.72 23.93
C SER A 240 11.06 22.73 23.82
N ILE A 241 11.16 23.63 24.79
CA ILE A 241 12.24 24.64 24.85
C ILE A 241 13.63 23.99 24.91
N TYR A 242 13.76 22.90 25.65
CA TYR A 242 14.99 22.11 25.71
C TYR A 242 14.88 20.88 24.82
N ALA A 243 15.91 20.63 24.03
CA ALA A 243 15.99 19.47 23.16
C ALA A 243 15.89 18.17 23.96
N LYS A 244 15.18 17.18 23.41
CA LYS A 244 15.13 15.81 23.92
C LYS A 244 15.89 14.89 22.96
N VAL A 245 16.71 14.00 23.51
CA VAL A 245 17.38 12.97 22.71
C VAL A 245 16.54 11.69 22.75
N ILE A 246 16.24 11.16 21.56
CA ILE A 246 15.53 9.90 21.37
C ILE A 246 16.57 8.87 20.94
N HIS A 247 16.80 7.87 21.80
CA HIS A 247 17.72 6.77 21.56
C HIS A 247 16.97 5.57 21.00
N PHE A 248 17.50 4.93 19.95
CA PHE A 248 16.94 3.67 19.46
C PHE A 248 18.00 2.78 18.81
N PRO A 249 17.83 1.43 18.87
CA PRO A 249 18.71 0.50 18.19
C PRO A 249 18.68 0.71 16.67
N TYR A 250 19.87 0.91 16.09
CA TYR A 250 20.03 1.17 14.67
C TYR A 250 21.31 0.49 14.15
N PRO A 251 21.23 -0.70 13.57
CA PRO A 251 22.40 -1.34 13.00
C PRO A 251 22.78 -0.63 11.69
N LYS A 252 23.94 0.00 11.66
CA LYS A 252 24.53 0.49 10.40
C LYS A 252 25.03 -0.67 9.56
N ALA A 253 25.19 -0.47 8.26
CA ALA A 253 25.75 -1.48 7.36
C ALA A 253 27.04 -2.09 7.90
N GLY A 254 27.14 -3.42 7.92
CA GLY A 254 28.29 -4.15 8.44
C GLY A 254 28.35 -4.31 9.97
N THR A 255 27.45 -3.69 10.74
CA THR A 255 27.43 -3.82 12.20
C THR A 255 26.50 -4.94 12.68
N THR A 256 26.40 -5.13 14.00
CA THR A 256 25.58 -6.17 14.63
C THR A 256 24.09 -5.87 14.48
N ASN A 257 23.32 -6.79 13.91
CA ASN A 257 21.85 -6.73 13.86
C ASN A 257 21.23 -7.24 15.16
N SER A 258 19.93 -6.95 15.33
CA SER A 258 19.10 -7.63 16.32
C SER A 258 19.03 -9.13 16.06
N ALA A 259 19.04 -9.94 17.12
CA ALA A 259 18.75 -11.37 16.98
C ALA A 259 17.24 -11.57 16.93
N VAL A 260 16.75 -12.09 15.81
CA VAL A 260 15.31 -12.30 15.60
C VAL A 260 15.00 -13.79 15.56
N LYS A 261 13.97 -14.20 16.29
CA LYS A 261 13.45 -15.57 16.31
C LYS A 261 11.94 -15.59 16.30
N VAL A 262 11.38 -16.72 15.92
CA VAL A 262 9.94 -16.99 15.89
C VAL A 262 9.59 -18.09 16.86
N GLY A 263 8.47 -17.94 17.53
CA GLY A 263 7.93 -18.95 18.44
C GLY A 263 6.42 -18.87 18.51
N TYR A 264 5.83 -19.80 19.24
CA TYR A 264 4.39 -19.80 19.49
C TYR A 264 4.10 -20.10 20.97
N VAL A 265 2.99 -19.57 21.45
CA VAL A 265 2.52 -19.74 22.82
C VAL A 265 1.02 -20.03 22.81
N SER A 266 0.51 -20.80 23.78
CA SER A 266 -0.93 -20.99 23.95
C SER A 266 -1.61 -19.63 24.16
N SER A 267 -2.75 -19.41 23.51
CA SER A 267 -3.56 -18.20 23.68
C SER A 267 -4.16 -18.04 25.10
N THR A 268 -4.02 -19.07 25.94
CA THR A 268 -4.42 -19.05 27.35
C THR A 268 -3.24 -18.85 28.31
N GLY A 269 -2.02 -18.67 27.77
CA GLY A 269 -0.78 -18.51 28.52
C GLY A 269 0.05 -19.79 28.59
N GLY A 270 1.20 -19.72 29.22
CA GLY A 270 2.18 -20.79 29.30
C GLY A 270 3.55 -20.39 28.78
N ASN A 271 4.41 -21.36 28.52
CA ASN A 271 5.74 -21.11 27.99
C ASN A 271 5.72 -21.04 26.46
N THR A 272 6.56 -20.18 25.90
CA THR A 272 6.77 -20.12 24.45
C THR A 272 7.59 -21.33 23.99
N THR A 273 7.14 -21.98 22.93
CA THR A 273 7.93 -22.93 22.16
C THR A 273 8.60 -22.21 21.01
N TRP A 274 9.93 -22.22 20.96
CA TRP A 274 10.71 -21.58 19.90
C TRP A 274 10.91 -22.55 18.73
N ILE A 275 10.74 -22.03 17.51
CA ILE A 275 11.01 -22.77 16.28
C ILE A 275 12.51 -22.76 16.03
N ALA A 276 13.13 -23.93 15.88
CA ALA A 276 14.58 -24.08 15.73
C ALA A 276 15.04 -23.79 14.28
N ILE A 277 14.82 -22.55 13.81
CA ILE A 277 15.26 -22.11 12.48
C ILE A 277 16.79 -22.11 12.45
N PRO A 278 17.44 -22.82 11.49
CA PRO A 278 18.90 -22.92 11.44
C PRO A 278 19.58 -21.59 11.11
N GLY A 279 20.79 -21.40 11.62
CA GLY A 279 21.66 -20.26 11.36
C GLY A 279 21.79 -19.32 12.55
N ASP A 280 22.65 -18.33 12.40
CA ASP A 280 22.85 -17.28 13.40
C ASP A 280 21.70 -16.24 13.27
N PRO A 281 20.89 -16.03 14.32
CA PRO A 281 19.76 -15.12 14.28
C PRO A 281 20.13 -13.65 14.06
N ARG A 282 21.42 -13.28 14.17
CA ARG A 282 21.94 -11.94 13.85
C ARG A 282 22.44 -11.80 12.42
N ASN A 283 22.61 -12.93 11.72
CA ASN A 283 23.11 -12.99 10.34
C ASN A 283 22.09 -13.56 9.34
N ASN A 284 20.83 -13.59 9.74
CA ASN A 284 19.69 -13.85 8.87
C ASN A 284 18.53 -12.92 9.23
N TYR A 285 17.53 -12.90 8.37
CA TYR A 285 16.27 -12.17 8.58
C TYR A 285 15.09 -13.12 8.47
N LEU A 286 14.08 -12.91 9.31
CA LEU A 286 12.80 -13.62 9.29
C LEU A 286 11.68 -12.62 8.94
N PRO A 287 11.63 -12.12 7.69
CA PRO A 287 10.76 -11.00 7.36
C PRO A 287 9.28 -11.37 7.29
N ARG A 288 8.94 -12.64 7.06
CA ARG A 288 7.54 -13.07 6.92
C ARG A 288 7.28 -14.39 7.63
N MET A 289 6.13 -14.45 8.28
CA MET A 289 5.58 -15.64 8.90
C MET A 289 4.06 -15.55 8.88
N GLU A 290 3.39 -16.57 8.35
CA GLU A 290 1.93 -16.65 8.33
C GLU A 290 1.48 -18.08 8.60
N PHE A 291 0.34 -18.28 9.26
CA PHE A 291 -0.28 -19.57 9.29
C PHE A 291 -0.81 -19.95 7.91
N ILE A 292 -0.59 -21.19 7.51
CA ILE A 292 -1.26 -21.75 6.35
C ILE A 292 -2.75 -21.88 6.71
N PRO A 293 -3.67 -21.39 5.87
CA PRO A 293 -5.10 -21.43 6.17
C PRO A 293 -5.56 -22.84 6.57
N GLU A 294 -6.43 -22.93 7.56
CA GLU A 294 -7.04 -24.19 8.04
C GLU A 294 -6.04 -25.28 8.48
N SER A 295 -4.83 -24.88 8.90
CA SER A 295 -3.80 -25.82 9.36
C SER A 295 -3.07 -25.33 10.60
N ASP A 296 -2.32 -26.23 11.26
CA ASP A 296 -1.43 -25.94 12.38
C ASP A 296 0.01 -25.67 11.93
N GLU A 297 0.20 -25.29 10.67
CA GLU A 297 1.50 -25.05 10.08
C GLU A 297 1.77 -23.58 9.81
N LEU A 298 3.02 -23.16 10.08
CA LEU A 298 3.53 -21.83 9.82
C LEU A 298 4.42 -21.86 8.57
N PHE A 299 4.13 -20.97 7.63
CA PHE A 299 4.96 -20.67 6.48
C PHE A 299 5.91 -19.51 6.85
N ILE A 300 7.22 -19.73 6.79
CA ILE A 300 8.23 -18.78 7.27
C ILE A 300 9.25 -18.53 6.15
N GLN A 301 9.57 -17.26 5.89
CA GLN A 301 10.67 -16.87 5.02
C GLN A 301 11.91 -16.53 5.84
N GLN A 302 13.07 -17.04 5.40
CA GLN A 302 14.38 -16.74 5.97
C GLN A 302 15.32 -16.25 4.88
N LEU A 303 15.67 -14.97 4.93
CA LEU A 303 16.72 -14.38 4.11
C LEU A 303 18.08 -14.50 4.80
N ASN A 304 19.12 -14.77 4.04
CA ASN A 304 20.48 -14.57 4.56
C ASN A 304 20.82 -13.07 4.59
N ARG A 305 21.85 -12.69 5.32
CA ARG A 305 22.24 -11.27 5.47
C ARG A 305 22.61 -10.58 4.15
N PRO A 306 23.27 -11.23 3.16
CA PRO A 306 23.47 -10.65 1.81
C PRO A 306 22.18 -10.51 0.99
N GLN A 307 21.04 -11.02 1.43
CA GLN A 307 19.74 -11.03 0.73
C GLN A 307 19.85 -11.56 -0.71
N ASN A 308 20.55 -12.66 -0.88
CA ASN A 308 20.64 -13.38 -2.16
C ASN A 308 20.18 -14.84 -2.05
N THR A 309 19.66 -15.23 -0.88
CA THR A 309 19.07 -16.56 -0.63
C THR A 309 17.85 -16.39 0.29
N ASN A 310 16.70 -16.84 -0.16
CA ASN A 310 15.46 -16.90 0.62
C ASN A 310 15.03 -18.37 0.79
N LYS A 311 15.09 -18.89 2.02
CA LYS A 311 14.62 -20.23 2.37
C LYS A 311 13.20 -20.14 2.89
N VAL A 312 12.36 -21.00 2.36
CA VAL A 312 10.97 -21.15 2.80
C VAL A 312 10.83 -22.39 3.66
N TRP A 313 10.37 -22.17 4.88
CA TRP A 313 10.18 -23.21 5.88
C TRP A 313 8.69 -23.43 6.15
N ILE A 314 8.30 -24.69 6.37
CA ILE A 314 7.05 -25.03 7.02
C ILE A 314 7.38 -25.60 8.40
N ALA A 315 6.86 -24.94 9.44
CA ALA A 315 6.96 -25.36 10.82
C ALA A 315 5.60 -25.84 11.30
N LYS A 316 5.52 -27.07 11.81
CA LYS A 316 4.28 -27.65 12.34
C LYS A 316 4.24 -27.52 13.86
N ILE A 317 3.16 -26.91 14.40
CA ILE A 317 3.04 -26.62 15.83
C ILE A 317 2.86 -27.91 16.65
N SER A 318 2.06 -28.86 16.16
CA SER A 318 1.66 -30.06 16.92
C SER A 318 2.83 -30.98 17.27
N ASP A 319 3.91 -30.99 16.49
CA ASP A 319 5.09 -31.84 16.71
C ASP A 319 6.40 -31.09 16.69
N ASN A 320 6.34 -29.74 16.55
CA ASN A 320 7.48 -28.83 16.44
C ASN A 320 8.49 -29.20 15.34
N SER A 321 8.02 -29.87 14.28
CA SER A 321 8.84 -30.19 13.12
C SER A 321 9.08 -28.95 12.25
N LEU A 322 10.22 -28.90 11.54
CA LEU A 322 10.61 -27.82 10.65
C LEU A 322 11.19 -28.40 9.35
N ASN A 323 10.58 -28.07 8.22
CA ASN A 323 10.98 -28.56 6.91
C ASN A 323 11.27 -27.39 5.97
N ASN A 324 12.47 -27.37 5.35
CA ASN A 324 12.74 -26.49 4.22
C ASN A 324 12.08 -27.07 2.98
N ILE A 325 11.08 -26.39 2.46
CA ILE A 325 10.30 -26.85 1.29
C ILE A 325 10.81 -26.25 -0.02
N PHE A 326 11.45 -25.09 0.05
CA PHE A 326 11.86 -24.37 -1.14
C PHE A 326 13.00 -23.39 -0.80
N THR A 327 13.88 -23.14 -1.77
CA THR A 327 14.93 -22.11 -1.66
C THR A 327 14.98 -21.33 -2.96
N ASP A 328 14.81 -20.02 -2.88
CA ASP A 328 15.06 -19.10 -3.98
C ASP A 328 16.43 -18.46 -3.84
N THR A 329 17.12 -18.26 -4.96
CA THR A 329 18.45 -17.65 -4.99
C THR A 329 18.58 -16.69 -6.16
N ASP A 330 19.32 -15.62 -5.94
CA ASP A 330 19.73 -14.69 -6.99
C ASP A 330 21.21 -14.33 -6.82
N ALA A 331 21.91 -14.05 -7.90
CA ALA A 331 23.31 -13.68 -7.83
C ALA A 331 23.55 -12.29 -7.22
N ALA A 332 22.55 -11.41 -7.26
CA ALA A 332 22.63 -10.04 -6.78
C ALA A 332 21.77 -9.81 -5.53
N TRP A 333 20.45 -9.90 -5.64
CA TRP A 333 19.51 -9.49 -4.58
C TRP A 333 18.17 -10.21 -4.68
N LEU A 334 17.56 -10.50 -3.54
CA LEU A 334 16.18 -10.98 -3.40
C LEU A 334 15.39 -10.07 -2.47
N ASP A 335 14.22 -9.64 -2.93
CA ASP A 335 13.21 -9.03 -2.08
C ASP A 335 12.41 -10.09 -1.31
N THR A 336 11.70 -9.66 -0.26
CA THR A 336 10.71 -10.49 0.41
C THR A 336 9.52 -10.76 -0.50
N ASN A 337 8.91 -11.94 -0.36
CA ASN A 337 7.63 -12.22 -1.01
C ASN A 337 6.48 -11.90 -0.05
N ASP A 338 5.76 -10.81 -0.33
CA ASP A 338 4.73 -10.26 0.56
C ASP A 338 3.32 -10.77 0.25
N ASN A 339 3.09 -11.26 -0.96
CA ASN A 339 1.77 -11.51 -1.51
C ASN A 339 1.53 -13.00 -1.77
N ILE A 340 1.78 -13.84 -0.76
CA ILE A 340 1.54 -15.28 -0.84
C ILE A 340 0.04 -15.55 -0.86
N GLN A 341 -0.42 -16.21 -1.93
CA GLN A 341 -1.80 -16.68 -2.07
C GLN A 341 -1.82 -18.20 -2.10
N TRP A 342 -2.60 -18.80 -1.20
CA TRP A 342 -2.81 -20.25 -1.19
C TRP A 342 -3.87 -20.63 -2.23
N LEU A 343 -3.59 -21.68 -2.99
CA LEU A 343 -4.40 -22.14 -4.13
C LEU A 343 -4.79 -23.62 -3.95
N LYS A 344 -5.96 -24.01 -4.48
CA LYS A 344 -6.46 -25.40 -4.48
C LYS A 344 -6.36 -26.09 -3.11
N ASP A 345 -7.09 -25.59 -2.12
CA ASP A 345 -7.13 -26.16 -0.78
C ASP A 345 -5.73 -26.25 -0.14
N ASN A 346 -4.96 -25.17 -0.29
CA ASN A 346 -3.61 -25.01 0.23
C ASN A 346 -2.57 -26.04 -0.31
N ARG A 347 -2.82 -26.62 -1.48
CA ARG A 347 -1.85 -27.51 -2.13
C ARG A 347 -0.75 -26.79 -2.89
N TYR A 348 -0.97 -25.52 -3.23
CA TYR A 348 -0.02 -24.66 -3.91
C TYR A 348 -0.03 -23.27 -3.28
N PHE A 349 1.07 -22.54 -3.45
CA PHE A 349 1.17 -21.13 -3.11
C PHE A 349 1.78 -20.34 -4.27
N THR A 350 1.49 -19.04 -4.31
CA THR A 350 2.10 -18.12 -5.27
C THR A 350 3.46 -17.64 -4.77
N TRP A 351 4.40 -17.41 -5.70
CA TRP A 351 5.74 -16.92 -5.42
C TRP A 351 6.22 -15.99 -6.53
N GLU A 352 6.75 -14.81 -6.16
CA GLU A 352 7.39 -13.89 -7.09
C GLU A 352 8.88 -14.21 -7.20
N SER A 353 9.41 -14.35 -8.42
CA SER A 353 10.83 -14.68 -8.63
C SER A 353 11.34 -14.15 -9.97
N GLU A 354 12.59 -13.73 -9.99
CA GLU A 354 13.32 -13.25 -11.18
C GLU A 354 14.18 -14.35 -11.83
N ARG A 355 13.96 -15.61 -11.49
CA ARG A 355 14.74 -16.78 -11.95
C ARG A 355 14.83 -16.94 -13.45
N SER A 356 13.89 -16.36 -14.21
CA SER A 356 13.88 -16.37 -15.68
C SER A 356 14.52 -15.15 -16.33
N GLY A 357 15.05 -14.20 -15.53
CA GLY A 357 15.58 -12.93 -16.02
C GLY A 357 14.55 -11.78 -15.96
N TRP A 358 13.27 -12.09 -15.77
CA TRP A 358 12.18 -11.17 -15.54
C TRP A 358 11.44 -11.57 -14.25
N ARG A 359 10.87 -10.60 -13.53
CA ARG A 359 10.05 -10.87 -12.36
C ARG A 359 8.71 -11.45 -12.78
N HIS A 360 8.47 -12.69 -12.41
CA HIS A 360 7.25 -13.41 -12.72
C HIS A 360 6.59 -14.00 -11.48
N LEU A 361 5.28 -14.22 -11.59
CA LEU A 361 4.51 -14.95 -10.60
C LEU A 361 4.54 -16.44 -10.94
N TYR A 362 4.90 -17.26 -9.96
CA TYR A 362 4.93 -18.72 -10.04
C TYR A 362 3.88 -19.31 -9.09
N ARG A 363 3.41 -20.52 -9.39
CA ARG A 363 2.80 -21.39 -8.41
C ARG A 363 3.81 -22.46 -8.02
N ILE A 364 3.89 -22.73 -6.71
CA ILE A 364 4.78 -23.74 -6.14
C ILE A 364 3.92 -24.69 -5.33
N SER A 365 4.14 -26.02 -5.46
CA SER A 365 3.46 -27.00 -4.63
C SER A 365 3.88 -26.85 -3.16
N ARG A 366 3.00 -27.21 -2.22
CA ARG A 366 3.25 -27.08 -0.78
C ARG A 366 4.51 -27.83 -0.31
N ASP A 367 4.91 -28.88 -1.00
CA ASP A 367 6.15 -29.63 -0.75
C ASP A 367 7.37 -29.09 -1.54
N GLY A 368 7.19 -27.99 -2.30
CA GLY A 368 8.23 -27.32 -3.05
C GLY A 368 8.72 -28.03 -4.32
N LYS A 369 8.17 -29.19 -4.67
CA LYS A 369 8.70 -30.04 -5.77
C LYS A 369 8.23 -29.59 -7.15
N GLU A 370 7.03 -29.02 -7.26
CA GLU A 370 6.49 -28.50 -8.51
C GLU A 370 6.56 -26.98 -8.52
N ILE A 371 7.24 -26.42 -9.51
CA ILE A 371 7.36 -24.96 -9.74
C ILE A 371 6.93 -24.68 -11.16
N GLN A 372 5.86 -23.90 -11.34
CA GLN A 372 5.29 -23.58 -12.64
C GLN A 372 5.00 -22.07 -12.75
N PRO A 373 5.33 -21.42 -13.88
CA PRO A 373 5.02 -20.03 -14.07
C PRO A 373 3.51 -19.81 -14.24
N ILE A 374 2.97 -18.81 -13.53
CA ILE A 374 1.63 -18.25 -13.75
C ILE A 374 1.71 -17.17 -14.84
N THR A 375 2.83 -16.42 -14.88
CA THR A 375 3.11 -15.43 -15.91
C THR A 375 4.45 -15.73 -16.57
N LYS A 376 4.60 -15.43 -17.88
CA LYS A 376 5.86 -15.56 -18.61
C LYS A 376 5.91 -14.54 -19.75
N GLY A 377 7.12 -14.17 -20.18
CA GLY A 377 7.37 -13.23 -21.28
C GLY A 377 8.51 -12.28 -20.94
N ASP A 378 8.77 -11.32 -21.81
CA ASP A 378 9.80 -10.31 -21.61
C ASP A 378 9.21 -9.06 -20.93
N PHE A 379 8.71 -9.24 -19.72
CA PHE A 379 8.13 -8.18 -18.89
C PHE A 379 8.14 -8.58 -17.42
N ASP A 380 8.05 -7.57 -16.53
CA ASP A 380 7.92 -7.78 -15.09
C ASP A 380 6.46 -7.81 -14.63
N TYR A 381 6.11 -8.81 -13.83
CA TYR A 381 5.01 -8.74 -12.89
C TYR A 381 5.36 -7.66 -11.84
N ILE A 382 4.57 -6.59 -11.79
CA ILE A 382 4.91 -5.43 -10.94
C ILE A 382 4.30 -5.56 -9.56
N SER A 383 2.99 -5.84 -9.49
CA SER A 383 2.28 -5.99 -8.21
C SER A 383 0.97 -6.75 -8.36
N PRO A 384 0.49 -7.44 -7.31
CA PRO A 384 -0.84 -8.04 -7.29
C PRO A 384 -1.94 -6.98 -7.29
N VAL A 385 -3.10 -7.37 -7.84
CA VAL A 385 -4.34 -6.59 -7.73
C VAL A 385 -5.42 -7.38 -7.03
N GLY A 386 -5.57 -8.65 -7.35
CA GLY A 386 -6.55 -9.54 -6.73
C GLY A 386 -6.72 -10.85 -7.48
N THR A 387 -7.70 -11.64 -7.05
CA THR A 387 -7.98 -12.96 -7.64
C THR A 387 -9.47 -13.17 -7.85
N ASP A 388 -9.82 -13.91 -8.89
CA ASP A 388 -11.10 -14.59 -9.05
C ASP A 388 -10.81 -16.09 -9.04
N LEU A 389 -10.63 -16.65 -7.83
CA LEU A 389 -10.25 -18.06 -7.66
C LEU A 389 -11.34 -19.03 -8.14
N GLN A 390 -12.61 -18.62 -8.15
CA GLN A 390 -13.70 -19.44 -8.69
C GLN A 390 -13.52 -19.70 -10.18
N LYS A 391 -13.07 -18.65 -10.92
CA LYS A 391 -12.75 -18.74 -12.34
C LYS A 391 -11.27 -19.02 -12.62
N GLY A 392 -10.44 -19.10 -11.56
CA GLY A 392 -9.00 -19.39 -11.65
C GLY A 392 -8.16 -18.26 -12.25
N TRP A 393 -8.56 -17.00 -12.06
CA TRP A 393 -7.82 -15.84 -12.53
C TRP A 393 -7.02 -15.16 -11.41
N VAL A 394 -5.81 -14.73 -11.76
CA VAL A 394 -4.98 -13.80 -10.98
C VAL A 394 -4.87 -12.50 -11.76
N TYR A 395 -5.15 -11.37 -11.10
CA TYR A 395 -5.05 -10.03 -11.65
C TYR A 395 -3.81 -9.31 -11.09
N PHE A 396 -3.07 -8.63 -11.95
CA PHE A 396 -1.82 -7.99 -11.57
C PHE A 396 -1.50 -6.79 -12.48
N ILE A 397 -0.59 -5.95 -12.03
CA ILE A 397 -0.04 -4.85 -12.81
C ILE A 397 1.19 -5.31 -13.55
N ALA A 398 1.27 -4.97 -14.84
CA ALA A 398 2.44 -5.15 -15.70
C ALA A 398 2.52 -4.03 -16.75
N SER A 399 3.64 -3.90 -17.43
CA SER A 399 3.83 -2.92 -18.50
C SER A 399 4.81 -3.44 -19.58
N PRO A 400 4.42 -4.45 -20.38
CA PRO A 400 5.28 -5.06 -21.38
C PRO A 400 5.80 -4.08 -22.44
N ASP A 401 4.95 -3.14 -22.86
CA ASP A 401 5.22 -2.29 -24.01
C ASP A 401 5.84 -0.93 -23.66
N ASN A 402 5.61 -0.44 -22.42
CA ASN A 402 6.09 0.88 -21.99
C ASN A 402 6.37 0.92 -20.48
N PHE A 403 7.64 0.90 -20.12
CA PHE A 403 8.09 0.83 -18.72
C PHE A 403 7.72 2.07 -17.87
N THR A 404 7.32 3.18 -18.50
CA THR A 404 6.86 4.38 -17.78
C THR A 404 5.39 4.32 -17.38
N GLN A 405 4.65 3.30 -17.83
CA GLN A 405 3.20 3.14 -17.65
C GLN A 405 2.88 1.87 -16.84
N ARG A 406 1.63 1.72 -16.39
CA ARG A 406 1.15 0.60 -15.57
C ARG A 406 -0.25 0.18 -16.00
N TYR A 407 -0.42 -1.11 -16.31
CA TYR A 407 -1.65 -1.65 -16.86
C TYR A 407 -2.11 -2.90 -16.11
N LEU A 408 -3.42 -3.12 -16.06
CA LEU A 408 -3.98 -4.34 -15.49
C LEU A 408 -3.92 -5.47 -16.49
N TYR A 409 -3.34 -6.57 -16.06
CA TYR A 409 -3.31 -7.86 -16.74
C TYR A 409 -3.95 -8.94 -15.89
N ARG A 410 -4.26 -10.06 -16.50
CA ARG A 410 -4.67 -11.29 -15.81
C ARG A 410 -4.02 -12.52 -16.44
N ALA A 411 -3.87 -13.57 -15.64
CA ALA A 411 -3.41 -14.89 -16.06
C ALA A 411 -4.20 -15.98 -15.36
N LYS A 412 -4.23 -17.19 -15.94
CA LYS A 412 -4.78 -18.36 -15.25
C LYS A 412 -3.78 -18.88 -14.24
N ALA A 413 -4.20 -19.04 -12.98
CA ALA A 413 -3.36 -19.60 -11.91
C ALA A 413 -2.83 -21.01 -12.26
N PHE A 414 -3.60 -21.78 -13.04
CA PHE A 414 -3.24 -23.10 -13.55
C PHE A 414 -3.25 -23.12 -15.09
N GLY A 415 -2.70 -22.06 -15.69
CA GLY A 415 -2.55 -21.92 -17.15
C GLY A 415 -1.13 -22.28 -17.62
N ASN A 416 -0.83 -21.88 -18.84
CA ASN A 416 0.43 -22.06 -19.55
C ASN A 416 1.38 -20.86 -19.47
N GLY A 417 1.05 -19.83 -18.66
CA GLY A 417 1.82 -18.60 -18.50
C GLY A 417 1.40 -17.45 -19.42
N GLU A 418 0.37 -17.64 -20.26
CA GLU A 418 -0.17 -16.57 -21.09
C GLU A 418 -0.87 -15.50 -20.25
N VAL A 419 -0.70 -14.24 -20.65
CA VAL A 419 -1.27 -13.07 -19.98
C VAL A 419 -2.18 -12.30 -20.93
N GLU A 420 -3.22 -11.67 -20.39
CA GLU A 420 -4.20 -10.89 -21.13
C GLU A 420 -4.32 -9.51 -20.48
N ARG A 421 -4.16 -8.45 -21.28
CA ARG A 421 -4.44 -7.08 -20.82
C ARG A 421 -5.93 -6.87 -20.60
N VAL A 422 -6.28 -6.28 -19.44
CA VAL A 422 -7.66 -6.04 -19.01
C VAL A 422 -8.00 -4.55 -19.04
N SER A 423 -7.02 -3.68 -18.68
CA SER A 423 -7.22 -2.22 -18.78
C SER A 423 -7.43 -1.77 -20.22
N PRO A 424 -8.22 -0.70 -20.47
CA PRO A 424 -8.52 -0.20 -21.81
C PRO A 424 -7.26 0.13 -22.62
N MET A 425 -7.25 -0.22 -23.90
CA MET A 425 -6.10 0.00 -24.78
C MET A 425 -5.86 1.48 -25.09
N GLU A 426 -6.95 2.26 -25.13
CA GLU A 426 -6.95 3.70 -25.44
C GLU A 426 -6.54 4.59 -24.26
N GLN A 427 -6.44 4.05 -23.05
CA GLN A 427 -6.03 4.78 -21.85
C GLN A 427 -4.57 4.51 -21.52
N SER A 428 -3.68 5.29 -22.11
CA SER A 428 -2.25 5.24 -21.80
C SER A 428 -1.93 5.99 -20.50
N GLY A 429 -1.15 5.37 -19.58
CA GLY A 429 -0.77 5.97 -18.31
C GLY A 429 -0.70 4.97 -17.16
N GLN A 430 -1.09 5.42 -15.98
CA GLN A 430 -1.07 4.64 -14.73
C GLN A 430 -2.47 4.19 -14.37
N HIS A 431 -2.63 2.89 -14.14
CA HIS A 431 -3.85 2.28 -13.65
C HIS A 431 -3.62 1.66 -12.28
N ARG A 432 -4.48 1.97 -11.32
CA ARG A 432 -4.49 1.39 -9.97
C ARG A 432 -5.86 0.83 -9.66
N TYR A 433 -5.91 -0.25 -8.91
CA TYR A 433 -7.15 -0.94 -8.59
C TYR A 433 -7.23 -1.32 -7.12
N ASN A 434 -8.38 -1.08 -6.52
CA ASN A 434 -8.78 -1.69 -5.26
C ASN A 434 -9.91 -2.67 -5.60
N MET A 435 -9.55 -3.95 -5.80
CA MET A 435 -10.45 -5.01 -6.27
C MET A 435 -11.25 -5.61 -5.12
N SER A 436 -12.51 -5.93 -5.38
CA SER A 436 -13.37 -6.61 -4.42
C SER A 436 -12.88 -8.05 -4.14
N PRO A 437 -13.16 -8.62 -2.96
CA PRO A 437 -12.76 -9.99 -2.61
C PRO A 437 -13.25 -11.06 -3.59
N THR A 438 -14.33 -10.79 -4.31
CA THR A 438 -14.90 -11.71 -5.33
C THR A 438 -14.30 -11.54 -6.71
N GLY A 439 -13.43 -10.54 -6.92
CA GLY A 439 -12.90 -10.20 -8.26
C GLY A 439 -13.93 -9.68 -9.25
N LYS A 440 -15.14 -9.30 -8.78
CA LYS A 440 -16.24 -8.84 -9.64
C LYS A 440 -16.21 -7.33 -9.90
N TRP A 441 -15.75 -6.56 -8.91
CA TRP A 441 -15.72 -5.11 -8.92
C TRP A 441 -14.33 -4.59 -8.58
N ALA A 442 -14.00 -3.37 -9.00
CA ALA A 442 -12.89 -2.62 -8.43
C ALA A 442 -13.16 -1.12 -8.45
N ILE A 443 -12.58 -0.41 -7.49
CA ILE A 443 -12.36 1.02 -7.56
C ILE A 443 -11.11 1.20 -8.40
N HIS A 444 -11.27 1.78 -9.58
CA HIS A 444 -10.21 2.02 -10.54
C HIS A 444 -9.79 3.48 -10.48
N THR A 445 -8.49 3.75 -10.51
CA THR A 445 -7.90 5.08 -10.63
C THR A 445 -6.99 5.12 -11.84
N TYR A 446 -7.26 6.04 -12.74
CA TYR A 446 -6.48 6.29 -13.93
C TYR A 446 -5.90 7.71 -13.91
N SER A 447 -4.64 7.85 -14.34
CA SER A 447 -4.03 9.16 -14.62
C SER A 447 -2.87 9.01 -15.61
N ASN A 448 -2.45 10.14 -16.20
CA ASN A 448 -1.17 10.27 -16.91
C ASN A 448 -0.55 11.64 -16.62
N ALA A 449 0.58 11.96 -17.22
CA ALA A 449 1.29 13.21 -16.95
C ALA A 449 0.48 14.49 -17.20
N SER A 450 -0.54 14.44 -18.06
CA SER A 450 -1.40 15.59 -18.42
C SER A 450 -2.86 15.44 -17.94
N THR A 451 -3.21 14.32 -17.32
CA THR A 451 -4.57 14.01 -16.91
C THR A 451 -4.62 13.77 -15.40
N PRO A 452 -5.30 14.62 -14.63
CA PRO A 452 -5.57 14.38 -13.22
C PRO A 452 -6.28 13.04 -13.00
N SER A 453 -6.15 12.50 -11.78
CA SER A 453 -6.74 11.19 -11.45
C SER A 453 -8.24 11.15 -11.71
N VAL A 454 -8.67 10.24 -12.55
CA VAL A 454 -10.07 9.86 -12.78
C VAL A 454 -10.35 8.59 -12.02
N ILE A 455 -11.42 8.57 -11.22
CA ILE A 455 -11.75 7.46 -10.34
C ILE A 455 -13.14 6.95 -10.67
N ASP A 456 -13.26 5.68 -10.99
CA ASP A 456 -14.54 5.05 -11.32
C ASP A 456 -14.68 3.66 -10.69
N MET A 457 -15.92 3.19 -10.61
CA MET A 457 -16.27 1.83 -10.27
C MET A 457 -16.32 1.01 -11.55
N VAL A 458 -15.48 -0.02 -11.64
CA VAL A 458 -15.42 -0.92 -12.81
C VAL A 458 -15.88 -2.32 -12.46
N SER A 459 -16.46 -3.01 -13.44
CA SER A 459 -16.86 -4.42 -13.34
C SER A 459 -15.98 -5.32 -14.21
N PHE A 460 -15.73 -6.53 -13.72
CA PHE A 460 -14.96 -7.55 -14.42
C PHE A 460 -15.84 -8.68 -14.95
N PRO A 461 -15.38 -9.42 -15.99
CA PRO A 461 -14.04 -9.41 -16.58
C PRO A 461 -13.78 -8.37 -17.68
N LYS A 462 -14.77 -7.56 -18.07
CA LYS A 462 -14.69 -6.69 -19.26
C LYS A 462 -14.13 -5.30 -18.97
N HIS A 463 -13.76 -4.98 -17.74
CA HIS A 463 -13.35 -3.64 -17.33
C HIS A 463 -14.37 -2.55 -17.73
N GLN A 464 -15.63 -2.81 -17.48
CA GLN A 464 -16.69 -1.86 -17.84
C GLN A 464 -16.83 -0.82 -16.73
N SER A 465 -16.65 0.47 -17.05
CA SER A 465 -16.99 1.56 -16.13
C SER A 465 -18.49 1.56 -15.86
N VAL A 466 -18.86 1.39 -14.60
CA VAL A 466 -20.26 1.33 -14.14
C VAL A 466 -20.71 2.67 -13.63
N ARG A 467 -19.80 3.40 -13.01
CA ARG A 467 -20.08 4.70 -12.41
C ARG A 467 -18.81 5.51 -12.19
N MET A 468 -18.85 6.78 -12.60
CA MET A 468 -17.84 7.78 -12.23
C MET A 468 -17.98 8.10 -10.74
N LEU A 469 -16.84 8.06 -10.01
CA LEU A 469 -16.75 8.44 -8.61
C LEU A 469 -16.15 9.84 -8.45
N GLU A 470 -15.11 10.16 -9.24
CA GLU A 470 -14.49 11.48 -9.30
C GLU A 470 -13.78 11.65 -10.65
N ASP A 471 -14.15 12.67 -11.42
CA ASP A 471 -13.55 12.96 -12.74
C ASP A 471 -12.48 14.05 -12.71
N ASN A 472 -12.36 14.76 -11.60
CA ASN A 472 -11.44 15.89 -11.42
C ASN A 472 -11.50 16.94 -12.56
N ALA A 473 -12.70 17.16 -13.11
CA ALA A 473 -12.93 18.09 -14.23
C ALA A 473 -12.41 19.50 -13.89
N GLN A 474 -12.64 19.98 -12.66
CA GLN A 474 -12.14 21.29 -12.20
C GLN A 474 -10.60 21.35 -12.24
N ALA A 475 -9.90 20.32 -11.77
CA ALA A 475 -8.44 20.26 -11.79
C ALA A 475 -7.89 20.24 -13.22
N LYS A 476 -8.59 19.53 -14.11
CA LYS A 476 -8.28 19.49 -15.55
C LYS A 476 -8.42 20.86 -16.21
N ASP A 477 -9.50 21.59 -15.91
CA ASP A 477 -9.73 22.94 -16.42
C ASP A 477 -8.68 23.92 -15.85
N GLN A 478 -8.36 23.83 -14.56
CA GLN A 478 -7.30 24.63 -13.93
C GLN A 478 -5.94 24.38 -14.60
N TYR A 479 -5.59 23.11 -14.86
CA TYR A 479 -4.34 22.76 -15.54
C TYR A 479 -4.29 23.31 -16.97
N ALA A 480 -5.35 23.13 -17.74
CA ALA A 480 -5.45 23.63 -19.11
C ALA A 480 -5.32 25.16 -19.19
N ALA A 481 -5.91 25.89 -18.22
CA ALA A 481 -5.83 27.36 -18.16
C ALA A 481 -4.41 27.90 -17.90
N LEU A 482 -3.49 27.07 -17.41
CA LEU A 482 -2.09 27.47 -17.20
C LEU A 482 -1.29 27.56 -18.50
N GLY A 483 -1.73 26.88 -19.58
CA GLY A 483 -1.06 26.90 -20.88
C GLY A 483 0.41 26.42 -20.81
N LEU A 484 0.68 25.41 -19.99
CA LEU A 484 2.01 24.88 -19.73
C LEU A 484 2.49 23.98 -20.86
N ASN A 485 3.81 23.89 -21.02
CA ASN A 485 4.40 22.92 -21.93
C ASN A 485 4.20 21.48 -21.40
N PRO A 486 3.89 20.50 -22.28
CA PRO A 486 3.74 19.13 -21.86
C PRO A 486 5.07 18.55 -21.39
N LYS A 487 5.01 17.59 -20.46
CA LYS A 487 6.11 16.69 -20.15
C LYS A 487 6.33 15.76 -21.34
N GLU A 488 7.48 15.87 -21.97
CA GLU A 488 7.87 15.04 -23.12
C GLU A 488 8.62 13.80 -22.63
N PHE A 489 8.13 12.59 -22.97
CA PHE A 489 8.86 11.34 -22.69
C PHE A 489 9.84 11.07 -23.83
N ILE A 490 11.11 10.89 -23.48
CA ILE A 490 12.22 10.71 -24.42
C ILE A 490 13.08 9.52 -24.05
N LYS A 491 13.92 9.09 -24.98
CA LYS A 491 14.93 8.05 -24.76
C LYS A 491 16.33 8.66 -24.81
N VAL A 492 17.16 8.35 -23.81
CA VAL A 492 18.54 8.83 -23.70
C VAL A 492 19.49 7.65 -23.87
N LYS A 493 20.43 7.77 -24.80
CA LYS A 493 21.49 6.77 -24.99
C LYS A 493 22.64 7.00 -24.02
N SER A 494 23.06 5.96 -23.31
CA SER A 494 24.22 5.94 -22.42
C SER A 494 25.03 4.69 -22.70
N GLY A 495 26.09 4.81 -23.54
CA GLY A 495 26.82 3.66 -24.08
C GLY A 495 25.90 2.77 -24.91
N ASN A 496 25.80 1.51 -24.54
CA ASN A 496 24.93 0.51 -25.19
C ASN A 496 23.48 0.49 -24.60
N LEU A 497 23.21 1.30 -23.58
CA LEU A 497 21.90 1.35 -22.93
C LEU A 497 21.01 2.44 -23.54
N THR A 498 19.70 2.21 -23.48
CA THR A 498 18.68 3.21 -23.80
C THR A 498 17.83 3.41 -22.55
N LEU A 499 17.96 4.59 -21.93
CA LEU A 499 17.29 4.95 -20.69
C LEU A 499 16.00 5.71 -20.98
N ASP A 500 15.00 5.53 -20.14
CA ASP A 500 13.79 6.35 -20.15
C ASP A 500 14.09 7.70 -19.49
N ALA A 501 13.48 8.75 -20.03
CA ALA A 501 13.60 10.10 -19.50
C ALA A 501 12.31 10.89 -19.78
N TRP A 502 12.11 11.95 -19.03
CA TRP A 502 11.17 13.00 -19.41
C TRP A 502 11.87 14.37 -19.38
N MET A 503 11.29 15.31 -20.14
CA MET A 503 11.79 16.68 -20.24
C MET A 503 10.62 17.67 -20.27
N ILE A 504 10.79 18.80 -19.60
CA ILE A 504 9.92 19.96 -19.69
C ILE A 504 10.76 21.14 -20.19
N LYS A 505 10.35 21.75 -21.29
CA LYS A 505 11.01 22.88 -21.93
C LYS A 505 10.33 24.19 -21.54
N PRO A 506 11.03 25.34 -21.60
CA PRO A 506 10.40 26.67 -21.53
C PRO A 506 9.25 26.82 -22.54
N VAL A 507 8.23 27.61 -22.19
CA VAL A 507 7.07 27.85 -23.09
C VAL A 507 7.51 28.50 -24.42
N ASP A 508 8.54 29.36 -24.38
CA ASP A 508 9.14 30.03 -25.53
C ASP A 508 10.42 29.35 -26.02
N PHE A 509 10.53 28.05 -25.88
CA PHE A 509 11.72 27.25 -26.24
C PHE A 509 12.13 27.48 -27.69
N ASP A 510 13.39 27.89 -27.89
CA ASP A 510 14.02 28.10 -29.18
C ASP A 510 15.26 27.18 -29.30
N ALA A 511 15.21 26.21 -30.20
CA ALA A 511 16.26 25.21 -30.38
C ALA A 511 17.61 25.80 -30.81
N SER A 512 17.66 27.07 -31.27
CA SER A 512 18.90 27.75 -31.62
C SER A 512 19.63 28.36 -30.41
N LYS A 513 18.97 28.40 -29.24
CA LYS A 513 19.51 28.98 -27.99
C LYS A 513 20.04 27.86 -27.07
N LYS A 514 20.88 28.29 -26.12
CA LYS A 514 21.34 27.44 -25.01
C LYS A 514 20.53 27.79 -23.75
N TYR A 515 20.14 26.73 -23.02
CA TYR A 515 19.38 26.85 -21.79
C TYR A 515 20.14 26.21 -20.63
N PRO A 516 20.06 26.73 -19.41
CA PRO A 516 20.48 25.98 -18.24
C PRO A 516 19.56 24.79 -18.02
N VAL A 517 20.11 23.70 -17.48
CA VAL A 517 19.40 22.43 -17.28
C VAL A 517 19.36 22.09 -15.81
N ILE A 518 18.18 21.74 -15.32
CA ILE A 518 17.98 21.13 -13.99
C ILE A 518 17.75 19.63 -14.22
N ILE A 519 18.56 18.81 -13.58
CA ILE A 519 18.42 17.33 -13.62
C ILE A 519 17.85 16.87 -12.29
N GLU A 520 16.67 16.25 -12.34
CA GLU A 520 16.03 15.61 -11.21
C GLU A 520 16.31 14.11 -11.27
N VAL A 521 16.81 13.54 -10.17
CA VAL A 521 17.17 12.13 -10.09
C VAL A 521 16.83 11.58 -8.70
N TYR A 522 16.28 10.37 -8.65
CA TYR A 522 16.17 9.62 -7.40
C TYR A 522 17.44 8.81 -7.14
N GLY A 523 17.84 7.97 -8.07
CA GLY A 523 19.17 7.36 -8.14
C GLY A 523 19.36 6.02 -7.42
N GLU A 524 18.42 5.59 -6.59
CA GLU A 524 18.48 4.34 -5.84
C GLU A 524 17.36 3.34 -6.21
N PRO A 525 17.46 2.05 -5.79
CA PRO A 525 16.54 1.00 -6.28
C PRO A 525 15.12 1.05 -5.72
N ALA A 526 14.82 1.90 -4.73
CA ALA A 526 13.51 1.91 -4.06
C ALA A 526 12.39 2.58 -4.89
N SER A 527 12.71 3.44 -5.87
CA SER A 527 11.71 4.17 -6.65
C SER A 527 12.18 4.46 -8.08
N ALA A 528 11.28 5.04 -8.89
CA ALA A 528 11.53 5.54 -10.23
C ALA A 528 10.87 6.91 -10.39
N THR A 529 11.57 7.85 -11.05
CA THR A 529 11.10 9.21 -11.33
C THR A 529 10.49 9.38 -12.71
N VAL A 530 10.81 8.47 -13.65
CA VAL A 530 10.32 8.56 -15.02
C VAL A 530 9.05 7.72 -15.17
N GLN A 531 7.92 8.32 -14.80
CA GLN A 531 6.61 7.68 -14.86
C GLN A 531 5.58 8.60 -15.52
N ASP A 532 4.73 8.00 -16.37
CA ASP A 532 3.59 8.68 -17.00
C ASP A 532 2.40 8.69 -16.02
N VAL A 533 2.48 9.59 -15.05
CA VAL A 533 1.53 9.73 -13.94
C VAL A 533 1.24 11.20 -13.69
N TRP A 534 0.08 11.51 -13.16
CA TRP A 534 -0.26 12.84 -12.68
C TRP A 534 0.56 13.21 -11.44
N GLY A 535 1.54 14.08 -11.60
CA GLY A 535 2.42 14.59 -10.54
C GLY A 535 1.97 15.97 -10.03
N ASN A 536 0.65 16.14 -9.80
CA ASN A 536 0.06 17.45 -9.48
C ASN A 536 0.38 18.54 -10.52
N GLY A 537 0.45 18.14 -11.81
CA GLY A 537 0.78 19.01 -12.93
C GLY A 537 2.26 19.40 -13.01
N ASP A 538 3.14 18.76 -12.23
CA ASP A 538 4.57 19.05 -12.15
C ASP A 538 4.85 20.56 -11.96
N LEU A 539 4.06 21.22 -11.12
CA LEU A 539 3.98 22.69 -11.04
C LEU A 539 5.32 23.36 -10.69
N TRP A 540 6.15 22.72 -9.85
CA TRP A 540 7.47 23.24 -9.55
C TRP A 540 8.40 23.16 -10.77
N GLN A 541 8.41 22.03 -11.46
CA GLN A 541 9.19 21.82 -12.68
C GLN A 541 8.73 22.77 -13.80
N GLN A 542 7.41 22.97 -13.91
CA GLN A 542 6.82 23.94 -14.86
C GLN A 542 7.21 25.38 -14.50
N TYR A 543 7.21 25.72 -13.21
CA TYR A 543 7.68 27.03 -12.75
C TYR A 543 9.12 27.28 -13.15
N MET A 544 10.01 26.31 -12.93
CA MET A 544 11.42 26.42 -13.33
C MET A 544 11.59 26.52 -14.85
N ALA A 545 10.77 25.79 -15.62
CA ALA A 545 10.76 25.91 -17.07
C ALA A 545 10.34 27.32 -17.51
N ASN A 546 9.36 27.95 -16.84
CA ASN A 546 8.96 29.33 -17.10
C ASN A 546 10.02 30.36 -16.71
N GLN A 547 10.98 29.98 -15.84
CA GLN A 547 12.16 30.82 -15.54
C GLN A 547 13.32 30.60 -16.56
N GLY A 548 13.08 29.86 -17.64
CA GLY A 548 14.05 29.65 -18.72
C GLY A 548 14.98 28.44 -18.53
N TYR A 549 14.64 27.50 -17.64
CA TYR A 549 15.37 26.24 -17.49
C TYR A 549 14.73 25.13 -18.33
N ILE A 550 15.54 24.20 -18.81
CA ILE A 550 15.04 22.89 -19.21
C ILE A 550 15.12 21.99 -17.98
N VAL A 551 13.99 21.37 -17.60
CA VAL A 551 13.94 20.41 -16.48
C VAL A 551 13.87 19.00 -17.05
N VAL A 552 14.76 18.11 -16.60
CA VAL A 552 14.91 16.74 -17.12
C VAL A 552 15.00 15.76 -15.98
N SER A 553 14.35 14.61 -16.11
CA SER A 553 14.68 13.43 -15.31
C SER A 553 15.09 12.29 -16.21
N ILE A 554 16.16 11.59 -15.86
CA ILE A 554 16.68 10.43 -16.57
C ILE A 554 16.71 9.27 -15.60
N GLU A 555 16.02 8.20 -15.93
CA GLU A 555 16.00 7.00 -15.09
C GLU A 555 17.32 6.25 -15.26
N ASN A 556 18.11 6.21 -14.19
CA ASN A 556 19.38 5.51 -14.23
C ASN A 556 19.17 3.98 -14.15
N ARG A 557 20.20 3.24 -14.52
CA ARG A 557 20.27 1.79 -14.33
C ARG A 557 20.19 1.46 -12.83
N GLY A 558 19.42 0.44 -12.48
CA GLY A 558 19.21 0.00 -11.09
C GLY A 558 18.08 0.72 -10.34
N ALA A 559 17.40 1.72 -10.93
CA ALA A 559 16.16 2.26 -10.38
C ALA A 559 15.03 1.22 -10.48
N ASN A 560 13.96 1.40 -9.68
CA ASN A 560 12.82 0.47 -9.63
C ASN A 560 11.92 0.62 -10.87
N THR A 561 12.43 0.22 -12.02
CA THR A 561 11.70 0.17 -13.29
C THR A 561 11.45 -1.27 -13.71
N PRO A 562 10.31 -1.59 -14.35
CA PRO A 562 9.96 -2.97 -14.74
C PRO A 562 10.68 -3.38 -16.03
N ARG A 563 12.01 -3.47 -16.00
CA ARG A 563 12.88 -3.73 -17.15
C ARG A 563 13.66 -5.05 -17.07
N GLY A 564 13.21 -5.99 -16.23
CA GLY A 564 13.91 -7.22 -15.93
C GLY A 564 15.10 -6.99 -14.99
N ARG A 565 15.86 -8.06 -14.73
CA ARG A 565 16.96 -7.99 -13.75
C ARG A 565 18.22 -7.27 -14.25
N GLU A 566 18.41 -7.05 -15.56
CA GLU A 566 19.53 -6.28 -16.09
C GLU A 566 19.31 -4.75 -15.99
#